data_a29a14a7a5d9366797fd8fe8d58bed38
#
_entry.id   a29a14a7a5d9366797fd8fe8d58bed38
#
_cell.length_a   1.000
_cell.length_b   1.000
_cell.length_c   1.000
_cell.angle_alpha   90.00
_cell.angle_beta   90.00
_cell.angle_gamma   90.00
#
_symmetry.space_group_name_H-M   'P 1'
#
loop_
_entity.id
_entity.type
_entity.pdbx_description
1 polymer ?
#
loop_
_entity_poly.entity_id
_entity_poly.type
_entity_poly.pdbx_seq_one_letter_code
_entity_poly.pdbx_strand_id
1 'polypeptide(L)'
;TLGLSAAEHPNVVIFLTDDQGWGDLSSNGNTNLATPNIDSIGEQGTTLDNFYVCAVCAPTRAEFLTGRYHPRTGVSGVSEGQGRINPDEILIPEVFKANGYATGAFGKWHNGTQSPCHPNDRGFDEFYGFTSGHWGAYFSPPLDHNKEKIKGNGYVVDDFTDHAIEFIKTNRNQPFFCYVPYNTPHSPMIIDDQWFDKFVDTDPKMKFHDKKRENINMTRAALAMVENIDWNVGRILTTLEELELTGDTIVLFFSDNGPNSYRWNGGMKGRKGTIDEGGLRSPFVIQWPNHITKGNTVETVNSGIDLLPTLAELAGIDLDAALTEI
;
A
#
# COMPACT_ATOMS: atom_id res chain seq x y z
N THR A 1 18.12 -34.08 2.53
CA THR A 1 16.89 -33.34 2.16
C THR A 1 16.25 -32.87 3.45
N LEU A 2 16.62 -31.66 3.90
CA LEU A 2 15.85 -30.90 4.85
C LEU A 2 14.61 -30.43 4.06
N GLY A 3 13.47 -31.02 4.33
CA GLY A 3 12.19 -30.51 3.88
C GLY A 3 12.01 -29.13 4.51
N LEU A 4 11.99 -28.07 3.72
CA LEU A 4 11.44 -26.79 4.11
C LEU A 4 9.95 -27.08 4.39
N SER A 5 9.58 -27.15 5.67
CA SER A 5 8.20 -27.03 6.07
C SER A 5 7.82 -25.58 5.75
N ALA A 6 6.80 -25.40 4.92
CA ALA A 6 6.16 -24.10 4.81
C ALA A 6 5.77 -23.63 6.22
N ALA A 7 5.98 -22.37 6.54
CA ALA A 7 5.49 -21.82 7.80
C ALA A 7 3.97 -22.04 7.84
N GLU A 8 3.47 -22.66 8.89
CA GLU A 8 2.02 -22.82 9.09
C GLU A 8 1.31 -21.46 9.12
N HIS A 9 2.05 -20.39 9.42
CA HIS A 9 1.58 -19.01 9.53
C HIS A 9 2.61 -18.04 8.91
N PRO A 10 2.55 -17.75 7.59
CA PRO A 10 3.48 -16.84 6.94
C PRO A 10 3.32 -15.41 7.45
N ASN A 11 4.41 -14.65 7.49
CA ASN A 11 4.35 -13.21 7.68
C ASN A 11 3.63 -12.55 6.50
N VAL A 12 3.06 -11.37 6.72
CA VAL A 12 2.41 -10.58 5.67
C VAL A 12 2.95 -9.16 5.69
N VAL A 13 3.43 -8.67 4.55
CA VAL A 13 3.83 -7.27 4.33
C VAL A 13 3.00 -6.69 3.19
N ILE A 14 2.30 -5.60 3.46
CA ILE A 14 1.42 -4.93 2.50
C ILE A 14 1.89 -3.51 2.27
N PHE A 15 2.28 -3.20 1.04
CA PHE A 15 2.51 -1.83 0.60
C PHE A 15 1.27 -1.30 -0.10
N LEU A 16 0.76 -0.18 0.38
CA LEU A 16 -0.33 0.57 -0.26
C LEU A 16 0.12 2.00 -0.51
N THR A 17 0.09 2.43 -1.77
CA THR A 17 0.44 3.80 -2.14
C THR A 17 -0.81 4.68 -2.30
N ASP A 18 -0.62 5.99 -2.27
CA ASP A 18 -1.66 7.00 -2.32
C ASP A 18 -1.54 7.82 -3.61
N ASP A 19 -2.51 7.68 -4.51
CA ASP A 19 -2.54 8.39 -5.80
C ASP A 19 -1.47 7.93 -6.83
N GLN A 20 -0.97 6.71 -6.71
CA GLN A 20 -0.09 6.13 -7.72
C GLN A 20 -0.91 5.48 -8.83
N GLY A 21 -0.67 5.89 -10.07
CA GLY A 21 -1.31 5.30 -11.23
C GLY A 21 -0.77 3.91 -11.57
N TRP A 22 -1.58 3.12 -12.27
CA TRP A 22 -1.14 1.85 -12.87
C TRP A 22 0.11 2.04 -13.74
N GLY A 23 0.18 3.17 -14.47
CA GLY A 23 1.29 3.53 -15.33
C GLY A 23 2.54 4.04 -14.63
N ASP A 24 2.58 4.12 -13.30
CA ASP A 24 3.74 4.64 -12.56
C ASP A 24 4.73 3.53 -12.15
N LEU A 25 4.74 2.40 -12.86
CA LEU A 25 5.75 1.33 -12.71
C LEU A 25 6.49 1.09 -14.01
N SER A 26 7.79 0.78 -13.94
CA SER A 26 8.59 0.43 -15.12
C SER A 26 8.15 -0.92 -15.72
N SER A 27 7.72 -1.89 -14.92
CA SER A 27 7.14 -3.15 -15.39
C SER A 27 5.85 -2.96 -16.21
N ASN A 28 5.10 -1.88 -15.98
CA ASN A 28 3.92 -1.54 -16.80
C ASN A 28 4.27 -0.73 -18.06
N GLY A 29 5.55 -0.61 -18.39
CA GLY A 29 6.06 0.00 -19.62
C GLY A 29 6.39 1.49 -19.51
N ASN A 30 6.38 2.09 -18.32
CA ASN A 30 6.79 3.47 -18.14
C ASN A 30 8.32 3.61 -18.21
N THR A 31 8.80 4.30 -19.23
CA THR A 31 10.23 4.54 -19.44
C THR A 31 10.74 5.84 -18.83
N ASN A 32 9.89 6.59 -18.13
CA ASN A 32 10.28 7.85 -17.49
C ASN A 32 10.92 7.66 -16.10
N LEU A 33 10.73 6.49 -15.47
CA LEU A 33 11.25 6.16 -14.14
C LEU A 33 11.74 4.71 -14.10
N ALA A 34 12.32 4.33 -12.97
CA ALA A 34 12.71 2.95 -12.68
C ALA A 34 12.17 2.51 -11.32
N THR A 35 11.51 1.35 -11.29
CA THR A 35 10.93 0.75 -10.08
C THR A 35 11.39 -0.69 -9.86
N PRO A 36 12.72 -0.95 -9.85
CA PRO A 36 13.26 -2.32 -9.88
C PRO A 36 12.86 -3.16 -8.67
N ASN A 37 12.65 -2.55 -7.50
CA ASN A 37 12.30 -3.28 -6.28
C ASN A 37 10.83 -3.71 -6.31
N ILE A 38 9.91 -2.82 -6.69
CA ILE A 38 8.49 -3.15 -6.86
C ILE A 38 8.32 -4.15 -8.01
N ASP A 39 9.00 -3.94 -9.13
CA ASP A 39 8.96 -4.82 -10.29
C ASP A 39 9.43 -6.24 -9.92
N SER A 40 10.45 -6.35 -9.05
CA SER A 40 10.96 -7.64 -8.59
C SER A 40 9.92 -8.47 -7.84
N ILE A 41 8.96 -7.84 -7.13
CA ILE A 41 7.86 -8.56 -6.47
C ILE A 41 7.02 -9.32 -7.50
N GLY A 42 6.67 -8.68 -8.63
CA GLY A 42 5.96 -9.32 -9.73
C GLY A 42 6.79 -10.38 -10.45
N GLU A 43 8.08 -10.10 -10.69
CA GLU A 43 9.02 -11.02 -11.33
C GLU A 43 9.28 -12.29 -10.51
N GLN A 44 9.35 -12.16 -9.18
CA GLN A 44 9.52 -13.30 -8.25
C GLN A 44 8.19 -13.93 -7.81
N GLY A 45 7.06 -13.35 -8.21
CA GLY A 45 5.73 -13.78 -7.85
C GLY A 45 4.74 -13.62 -9.01
N THR A 46 3.58 -13.06 -8.74
CA THR A 46 2.47 -12.91 -9.70
C THR A 46 2.01 -11.46 -9.80
N THR A 47 1.71 -11.02 -11.02
CA THR A 47 1.03 -9.75 -11.32
C THR A 47 -0.46 -10.02 -11.54
N LEU A 48 -1.34 -9.25 -10.90
CA LEU A 48 -2.77 -9.21 -11.25
C LEU A 48 -2.98 -8.05 -12.22
N ASP A 49 -3.08 -8.35 -13.52
CA ASP A 49 -3.14 -7.29 -14.54
C ASP A 49 -4.45 -6.48 -14.47
N ASN A 50 -5.54 -7.12 -14.11
CA ASN A 50 -6.86 -6.53 -13.97
C ASN A 50 -7.28 -6.40 -12.49
N PHE A 51 -6.49 -5.65 -11.71
CA PHE A 51 -6.83 -5.34 -10.33
C PHE A 51 -7.46 -3.94 -10.22
N TYR A 52 -8.66 -3.89 -9.63
CA TYR A 52 -9.45 -2.68 -9.54
C TYR A 52 -9.69 -2.22 -8.10
N VAL A 53 -9.70 -0.91 -7.94
CA VAL A 53 -9.91 -0.22 -6.67
C VAL A 53 -10.97 0.86 -6.84
N CYS A 54 -11.34 1.56 -5.76
CA CYS A 54 -12.26 2.68 -5.86
C CYS A 54 -11.57 3.91 -6.47
N ALA A 55 -12.37 4.86 -6.95
CA ALA A 55 -11.87 6.08 -7.56
C ALA A 55 -11.14 7.03 -6.60
N VAL A 56 -11.24 6.78 -5.28
CA VAL A 56 -10.66 7.62 -4.21
C VAL A 56 -10.26 6.78 -2.99
N CYS A 57 -9.36 7.32 -2.18
CA CYS A 57 -8.56 6.60 -1.18
C CYS A 57 -9.34 5.91 -0.04
N ALA A 58 -10.21 6.61 0.73
CA ALA A 58 -10.85 5.99 1.89
C ALA A 58 -11.77 4.82 1.53
N PRO A 59 -12.59 4.88 0.45
CA PRO A 59 -13.34 3.73 -0.06
C PRO A 59 -12.48 2.50 -0.32
N THR A 60 -11.39 2.61 -1.07
CA THR A 60 -10.49 1.48 -1.36
C THR A 60 -9.91 0.90 -0.08
N ARG A 61 -9.45 1.76 0.84
CA ARG A 61 -8.88 1.32 2.11
C ARG A 61 -9.90 0.56 2.93
N ALA A 62 -11.17 1.02 2.97
CA ALA A 62 -12.26 0.32 3.63
C ALA A 62 -12.55 -1.04 2.99
N GLU A 63 -12.60 -1.13 1.66
CA GLU A 63 -12.85 -2.38 0.94
C GLU A 63 -11.75 -3.40 1.19
N PHE A 64 -10.49 -3.00 1.11
CA PHE A 64 -9.34 -3.84 1.42
C PHE A 64 -9.36 -4.33 2.87
N LEU A 65 -9.60 -3.42 3.83
CA LEU A 65 -9.54 -3.74 5.24
C LEU A 65 -10.69 -4.65 5.70
N THR A 66 -11.86 -4.58 5.06
CA THR A 66 -13.07 -5.31 5.50
C THR A 66 -13.47 -6.47 4.61
N GLY A 67 -12.92 -6.57 3.37
CA GLY A 67 -13.41 -7.51 2.35
C GLY A 67 -14.85 -7.21 1.90
N ARG A 68 -15.36 -5.99 2.12
CA ARG A 68 -16.73 -5.59 1.83
C ARG A 68 -16.78 -4.30 1.02
N TYR A 69 -17.79 -4.16 0.16
CA TYR A 69 -18.03 -2.90 -0.54
C TYR A 69 -18.17 -1.73 0.42
N HIS A 70 -17.41 -0.66 0.21
CA HIS A 70 -17.30 0.49 1.10
C HIS A 70 -18.64 1.12 1.56
N PRO A 71 -19.73 1.18 0.73
CA PRO A 71 -20.99 1.74 1.22
C PRO A 71 -21.64 0.91 2.35
N ARG A 72 -21.31 -0.40 2.41
CA ARG A 72 -21.78 -1.28 3.49
C ARG A 72 -21.04 -1.04 4.80
N THR A 73 -19.80 -0.54 4.71
CA THR A 73 -18.93 -0.29 5.86
C THR A 73 -19.12 1.11 6.47
N GLY A 74 -20.07 1.89 5.95
CA GLY A 74 -20.32 3.28 6.37
C GLY A 74 -19.44 4.31 5.64
N VAL A 75 -18.49 3.87 4.79
CA VAL A 75 -17.62 4.78 4.05
C VAL A 75 -18.28 5.22 2.75
N SER A 76 -18.46 6.53 2.59
CA SER A 76 -19.14 7.14 1.43
C SER A 76 -18.31 8.18 0.69
N GLY A 77 -17.13 8.56 1.23
CA GLY A 77 -16.27 9.59 0.66
C GLY A 77 -14.96 9.72 1.43
N VAL A 78 -14.29 10.85 1.23
CA VAL A 78 -12.90 11.07 1.73
C VAL A 78 -12.78 12.21 2.74
N SER A 79 -13.83 13.00 2.94
CA SER A 79 -13.82 14.20 3.76
C SER A 79 -15.00 14.21 4.75
N GLU A 80 -14.97 15.13 5.72
CA GLU A 80 -16.10 15.39 6.62
C GLU A 80 -16.63 14.16 7.38
N GLY A 81 -15.74 13.23 7.75
CA GLY A 81 -16.10 12.00 8.44
C GLY A 81 -16.60 10.86 7.55
N GLN A 82 -16.78 11.09 6.24
CA GLN A 82 -17.28 10.09 5.28
C GLN A 82 -16.32 8.91 5.06
N GLY A 83 -15.03 9.06 5.42
CA GLY A 83 -14.03 7.99 5.34
C GLY A 83 -14.04 7.05 6.54
N ARG A 84 -14.87 7.26 7.55
CA ARG A 84 -14.88 6.46 8.78
C ARG A 84 -15.60 5.12 8.56
N ILE A 85 -14.89 4.03 8.84
CA ILE A 85 -15.47 2.68 8.90
C ILE A 85 -16.35 2.56 10.15
N ASN A 86 -17.50 1.90 10.00
CA ASN A 86 -18.36 1.58 11.13
C ASN A 86 -17.63 0.73 12.18
N PRO A 87 -17.84 0.98 13.48
CA PRO A 87 -17.14 0.24 14.53
C PRO A 87 -17.48 -1.25 14.61
N ASP A 88 -18.62 -1.66 14.07
CA ASP A 88 -19.11 -3.04 14.02
C ASP A 88 -18.57 -3.87 12.83
N GLU A 89 -17.79 -3.24 11.93
CA GLU A 89 -17.07 -3.96 10.89
C GLU A 89 -15.84 -4.65 11.47
N ILE A 90 -15.55 -5.86 11.02
CA ILE A 90 -14.31 -6.58 11.35
C ILE A 90 -13.26 -6.28 10.28
N LEU A 91 -12.04 -5.94 10.72
CA LEU A 91 -10.95 -5.58 9.82
C LEU A 91 -9.90 -6.70 9.75
N ILE A 92 -9.21 -6.76 8.62
CA ILE A 92 -8.12 -7.75 8.41
C ILE A 92 -7.08 -7.79 9.55
N PRO A 93 -6.60 -6.68 10.14
CA PRO A 93 -5.68 -6.76 11.27
C PRO A 93 -6.31 -7.36 12.53
N GLU A 94 -7.63 -7.20 12.74
CA GLU A 94 -8.34 -7.84 13.85
C GLU A 94 -8.38 -9.36 13.66
N VAL A 95 -8.62 -9.83 12.43
CA VAL A 95 -8.58 -11.26 12.07
C VAL A 95 -7.18 -11.84 12.29
N PHE A 96 -6.14 -11.18 11.79
CA PHE A 96 -4.76 -11.66 11.98
C PHE A 96 -4.33 -11.64 13.44
N LYS A 97 -4.66 -10.59 14.19
CA LYS A 97 -4.38 -10.49 15.62
C LYS A 97 -5.05 -11.60 16.44
N ALA A 98 -6.32 -11.91 16.17
CA ALA A 98 -7.04 -13.00 16.82
C ALA A 98 -6.38 -14.36 16.55
N ASN A 99 -5.63 -14.50 15.46
CA ASN A 99 -4.88 -15.69 15.08
C ASN A 99 -3.38 -15.64 15.48
N GLY A 100 -3.03 -14.79 16.45
CA GLY A 100 -1.70 -14.78 17.07
C GLY A 100 -0.62 -13.99 16.32
N TYR A 101 -0.98 -13.17 15.34
CA TYR A 101 -0.05 -12.30 14.66
C TYR A 101 0.24 -11.02 15.46
N ALA A 102 1.50 -10.60 15.50
CA ALA A 102 1.84 -9.21 15.82
C ALA A 102 1.39 -8.32 14.66
N THR A 103 0.75 -7.19 14.96
CA THR A 103 0.13 -6.34 13.93
C THR A 103 0.65 -4.91 13.98
N GLY A 104 1.15 -4.38 12.87
CA GLY A 104 1.66 -3.02 12.78
C GLY A 104 1.17 -2.27 11.54
N ALA A 105 0.96 -0.95 11.68
CA ALA A 105 0.63 -0.06 10.56
C ALA A 105 1.51 1.21 10.59
N PHE A 106 2.14 1.52 9.44
CA PHE A 106 3.17 2.56 9.33
C PHE A 106 2.85 3.49 8.17
N GLY A 107 2.11 4.58 8.43
CA GLY A 107 1.72 5.55 7.41
C GLY A 107 0.30 6.12 7.55
N LYS A 108 -0.38 6.29 6.41
CA LYS A 108 -1.71 6.91 6.29
C LYS A 108 -2.83 5.92 6.62
N TRP A 109 -3.67 6.26 7.58
CA TRP A 109 -4.86 5.45 7.92
C TRP A 109 -6.09 5.77 7.07
N HIS A 110 -6.69 6.94 7.27
CA HIS A 110 -7.84 7.48 6.55
C HIS A 110 -9.21 6.80 6.79
N ASN A 111 -9.34 5.94 7.79
CA ASN A 111 -10.60 5.24 8.08
C ASN A 111 -11.17 5.53 9.48
N GLY A 112 -10.87 6.72 10.01
CA GLY A 112 -11.33 7.24 11.29
C GLY A 112 -10.19 7.70 12.17
N THR A 113 -10.35 8.86 12.83
CA THR A 113 -9.25 9.54 13.52
C THR A 113 -9.19 9.32 15.03
N GLN A 114 -10.30 8.90 15.61
CA GLN A 114 -10.43 8.77 17.05
C GLN A 114 -11.00 7.40 17.42
N SER A 115 -10.86 7.01 18.68
CA SER A 115 -11.52 5.83 19.24
C SER A 115 -13.03 5.88 18.97
N PRO A 116 -13.66 4.77 18.57
CA PRO A 116 -13.13 3.42 18.40
C PRO A 116 -12.55 3.12 16.99
N CYS A 117 -12.33 4.14 16.16
CA CYS A 117 -11.89 3.96 14.77
C CYS A 117 -10.38 4.20 14.58
N HIS A 118 -9.64 4.52 15.65
CA HIS A 118 -8.18 4.66 15.60
C HIS A 118 -7.51 3.30 15.31
N PRO A 119 -6.41 3.23 14.55
CA PRO A 119 -5.77 1.96 14.19
C PRO A 119 -5.51 1.00 15.37
N ASN A 120 -5.05 1.52 16.52
CA ASN A 120 -4.85 0.70 17.71
C ASN A 120 -6.17 0.13 18.32
N ASP A 121 -7.32 0.70 18.00
CA ASP A 121 -8.63 0.16 18.40
C ASP A 121 -9.20 -0.77 17.33
N ARG A 122 -8.51 -0.91 16.19
CA ARG A 122 -8.93 -1.68 15.02
C ARG A 122 -7.89 -2.74 14.64
N GLY A 123 -7.33 -3.38 15.67
CA GLY A 123 -6.52 -4.57 15.54
C GLY A 123 -5.02 -4.36 15.37
N PHE A 124 -4.50 -3.14 15.28
CA PHE A 124 -3.06 -2.90 15.24
C PHE A 124 -2.46 -2.74 16.65
N ASP A 125 -1.45 -3.55 16.97
CA ASP A 125 -0.66 -3.44 18.20
C ASP A 125 0.22 -2.20 18.16
N GLU A 126 0.78 -1.90 17.00
CA GLU A 126 1.61 -0.71 16.76
C GLU A 126 1.06 0.12 15.60
N PHE A 127 0.98 1.42 15.81
CA PHE A 127 0.64 2.40 14.79
C PHE A 127 1.63 3.56 14.83
N TYR A 128 2.27 3.84 13.69
CA TYR A 128 3.10 5.01 13.48
C TYR A 128 2.70 5.71 12.19
N GLY A 129 2.13 6.92 12.27
CA GLY A 129 1.62 7.57 11.07
C GLY A 129 0.67 8.73 11.35
N PHE A 130 -0.32 8.88 10.49
CA PHE A 130 -1.39 9.86 10.69
C PHE A 130 -2.75 9.28 10.31
N THR A 131 -3.80 9.72 11.02
CA THR A 131 -5.14 9.15 10.87
C THR A 131 -6.05 9.89 9.91
N SER A 132 -5.68 11.12 9.49
CA SER A 132 -6.44 11.92 8.53
C SER A 132 -6.29 11.43 7.09
N GLY A 133 -7.15 11.92 6.19
CA GLY A 133 -7.11 11.56 4.78
C GLY A 133 -6.02 12.25 3.97
N HIS A 134 -5.53 13.38 4.45
CA HIS A 134 -4.49 14.16 3.81
C HIS A 134 -3.57 14.77 4.84
N TRP A 135 -2.29 14.81 4.52
CA TRP A 135 -1.27 15.44 5.34
C TRP A 135 -0.29 16.20 4.46
N GLY A 136 -0.33 17.52 4.53
CA GLY A 136 0.47 18.38 3.64
C GLY A 136 1.91 18.59 4.08
N ALA A 137 2.32 18.07 5.23
CA ALA A 137 3.68 18.14 5.73
C ALA A 137 4.42 16.82 5.46
N TYR A 138 5.49 16.89 4.66
CA TYR A 138 6.25 15.70 4.24
C TYR A 138 7.61 15.58 4.94
N PHE A 139 8.09 16.65 5.59
CA PHE A 139 9.37 16.66 6.33
C PHE A 139 9.12 16.86 7.81
N SER A 140 9.54 15.89 8.60
CA SER A 140 9.40 15.86 10.07
C SER A 140 8.01 16.33 10.55
N PRO A 141 6.93 15.74 9.99
CA PRO A 141 5.57 16.17 10.31
C PRO A 141 5.18 15.80 11.74
N PRO A 142 4.14 16.46 12.31
CA PRO A 142 3.49 15.90 13.49
C PRO A 142 2.79 14.60 13.10
N LEU A 143 3.07 13.53 13.83
CA LEU A 143 2.52 12.18 13.62
C LEU A 143 1.87 11.66 14.91
N ASP A 144 1.36 10.46 14.81
CA ASP A 144 0.78 9.68 15.90
C ASP A 144 1.61 8.39 16.05
N HIS A 145 2.06 8.11 17.27
CA HIS A 145 2.65 6.83 17.63
C HIS A 145 1.84 6.26 18.80
N ASN A 146 1.00 5.26 18.50
CA ASN A 146 0.15 4.59 19.49
C ASN A 146 -0.70 5.57 20.32
N LYS A 147 -1.39 6.51 19.63
CA LYS A 147 -2.25 7.57 20.20
C LYS A 147 -1.47 8.74 20.83
N GLU A 148 -0.15 8.68 20.89
CA GLU A 148 0.67 9.80 21.34
C GLU A 148 1.09 10.67 20.15
N LYS A 149 0.96 11.99 20.29
CA LYS A 149 1.42 12.94 19.26
C LYS A 149 2.92 13.12 19.36
N ILE A 150 3.59 12.82 18.27
CA ILE A 150 5.04 12.91 18.15
C ILE A 150 5.43 13.80 16.95
N LYS A 151 6.70 14.09 16.81
CA LYS A 151 7.28 14.70 15.62
C LYS A 151 8.03 13.63 14.84
N GLY A 152 7.68 13.46 13.57
CA GLY A 152 8.40 12.56 12.66
C GLY A 152 9.84 13.03 12.39
N ASN A 153 10.61 12.19 11.74
CA ASN A 153 12.03 12.38 11.45
C ASN A 153 12.32 12.32 9.95
N GLY A 154 12.82 13.42 9.37
CA GLY A 154 13.19 13.48 7.96
C GLY A 154 12.00 13.39 7.00
N TYR A 155 12.19 12.77 5.85
CA TYR A 155 11.14 12.57 4.86
C TYR A 155 10.17 11.48 5.30
N VAL A 156 8.89 11.77 5.20
CA VAL A 156 7.82 10.98 5.86
C VAL A 156 7.76 9.51 5.42
N VAL A 157 8.02 9.22 4.15
CA VAL A 157 8.01 7.84 3.61
C VAL A 157 9.20 7.04 4.17
N ASP A 158 10.36 7.68 4.27
CA ASP A 158 11.57 7.07 4.83
C ASP A 158 11.37 6.76 6.31
N ASP A 159 10.76 7.69 7.06
CA ASP A 159 10.43 7.55 8.47
C ASP A 159 9.42 6.42 8.75
N PHE A 160 8.36 6.30 7.92
CA PHE A 160 7.43 5.16 8.00
C PHE A 160 8.13 3.83 7.74
N THR A 161 9.05 3.81 6.78
CA THR A 161 9.82 2.62 6.44
C THR A 161 10.77 2.21 7.57
N ASP A 162 11.44 3.18 8.23
CA ASP A 162 12.31 2.92 9.38
C ASP A 162 11.54 2.21 10.50
N HIS A 163 10.33 2.68 10.83
CA HIS A 163 9.49 2.07 11.86
C HIS A 163 8.95 0.71 11.44
N ALA A 164 8.58 0.53 10.16
CA ALA A 164 8.18 -0.78 9.65
C ALA A 164 9.32 -1.81 9.74
N ILE A 165 10.55 -1.41 9.40
CA ILE A 165 11.74 -2.25 9.51
C ILE A 165 12.01 -2.63 10.98
N GLU A 166 11.89 -1.69 11.90
CA GLU A 166 12.09 -1.96 13.34
C GLU A 166 11.02 -2.92 13.87
N PHE A 167 9.75 -2.76 13.46
CA PHE A 167 8.67 -3.69 13.77
C PHE A 167 8.96 -5.10 13.25
N ILE A 168 9.40 -5.24 12.00
CA ILE A 168 9.77 -6.54 11.42
C ILE A 168 10.92 -7.19 12.21
N LYS A 169 11.98 -6.43 12.52
CA LYS A 169 13.11 -6.91 13.32
C LYS A 169 12.70 -7.38 14.71
N THR A 170 11.82 -6.63 15.37
CA THR A 170 11.33 -6.92 16.72
C THR A 170 10.48 -8.20 16.74
N ASN A 171 9.68 -8.41 15.69
CA ASN A 171 8.73 -9.51 15.61
C ASN A 171 9.24 -10.71 14.79
N ARG A 172 10.52 -10.77 14.40
CA ARG A 172 11.08 -11.80 13.50
C ARG A 172 10.92 -13.25 13.95
N ASN A 173 10.61 -13.49 15.21
CA ASN A 173 10.47 -14.83 15.79
C ASN A 173 9.01 -15.27 15.99
N GLN A 174 8.04 -14.51 15.49
CA GLN A 174 6.62 -14.81 15.53
C GLN A 174 5.97 -14.29 14.24
N PRO A 175 4.81 -14.83 13.82
CA PRO A 175 4.12 -14.31 12.64
C PRO A 175 3.71 -12.86 12.85
N PHE A 176 3.84 -12.05 11.78
CA PHE A 176 3.46 -10.64 11.82
C PHE A 176 2.69 -10.21 10.58
N PHE A 177 1.82 -9.22 10.77
CA PHE A 177 1.09 -8.50 9.75
C PHE A 177 1.55 -7.04 9.75
N CYS A 178 2.33 -6.65 8.75
CA CYS A 178 2.93 -5.33 8.59
C CYS A 178 2.26 -4.59 7.44
N TYR A 179 1.46 -3.57 7.74
CA TYR A 179 0.80 -2.71 6.77
C TYR A 179 1.54 -1.39 6.63
N VAL A 180 2.00 -1.08 5.41
CA VAL A 180 2.80 0.10 5.09
C VAL A 180 2.03 0.99 4.10
N PRO A 181 1.04 1.77 4.57
CA PRO A 181 0.26 2.66 3.73
C PRO A 181 0.98 4.01 3.54
N TYR A 182 1.82 4.10 2.52
CA TYR A 182 2.46 5.34 2.15
C TYR A 182 1.44 6.41 1.76
N ASN A 183 1.76 7.68 2.01
CA ASN A 183 0.94 8.83 1.64
C ASN A 183 1.41 9.52 0.34
N THR A 184 2.22 8.86 -0.43
CA THR A 184 2.82 9.35 -1.67
C THR A 184 2.43 8.45 -2.86
N PRO A 185 2.43 8.99 -4.08
CA PRO A 185 2.73 10.35 -4.54
C PRO A 185 1.56 11.36 -4.48
N HIS A 186 0.73 11.34 -3.41
CA HIS A 186 -0.36 12.30 -3.23
C HIS A 186 0.14 13.75 -3.22
N SER A 187 -0.69 14.68 -3.70
CA SER A 187 -0.38 16.12 -3.60
C SER A 187 -0.24 16.58 -2.13
N PRO A 188 0.60 17.59 -1.86
CA PRO A 188 1.21 18.58 -2.78
C PRO A 188 2.45 18.11 -3.55
N MET A 189 2.80 16.84 -3.62
CA MET A 189 3.95 16.30 -4.36
C MET A 189 5.26 17.02 -4.00
N ILE A 190 5.67 16.86 -2.76
CA ILE A 190 6.92 17.40 -2.22
C ILE A 190 7.86 16.23 -1.96
N ILE A 191 9.07 16.32 -2.47
CA ILE A 191 10.12 15.31 -2.35
C ILE A 191 11.47 15.99 -2.11
N ASP A 192 12.41 15.28 -1.50
CA ASP A 192 13.79 15.73 -1.28
C ASP A 192 14.52 15.95 -2.61
N ASP A 193 15.38 16.96 -2.67
CA ASP A 193 16.15 17.33 -3.87
C ASP A 193 16.96 16.15 -4.39
N GLN A 194 17.52 15.29 -3.54
CA GLN A 194 18.27 14.10 -3.94
C GLN A 194 17.49 13.17 -4.91
N TRP A 195 16.16 13.14 -4.81
CA TRP A 195 15.29 12.39 -5.70
C TRP A 195 14.82 13.23 -6.87
N PHE A 196 14.53 14.51 -6.65
CA PHE A 196 13.98 15.40 -7.66
C PHE A 196 15.01 15.82 -8.70
N ASP A 197 16.28 16.00 -8.32
CA ASP A 197 17.36 16.46 -9.21
C ASP A 197 17.52 15.63 -10.47
N LYS A 198 17.24 14.32 -10.38
CA LYS A 198 17.21 13.42 -11.55
C LYS A 198 16.17 13.83 -12.60
N PHE A 199 15.11 14.48 -12.18
CA PHE A 199 13.94 14.80 -13.01
C PHE A 199 13.82 16.30 -13.36
N VAL A 200 14.51 17.19 -12.66
CA VAL A 200 14.31 18.66 -12.72
C VAL A 200 14.38 19.23 -14.15
N ASP A 201 15.30 18.74 -14.97
CA ASP A 201 15.50 19.20 -16.35
C ASP A 201 15.04 18.17 -17.40
N THR A 202 14.45 17.04 -16.98
CA THR A 202 14.00 16.02 -17.92
C THR A 202 12.68 16.43 -18.58
N ASP A 203 12.53 16.15 -19.87
CA ASP A 203 11.22 16.13 -20.54
C ASP A 203 10.73 14.68 -20.59
N PRO A 204 9.69 14.31 -19.81
CA PRO A 204 9.18 12.94 -19.80
C PRO A 204 8.85 12.49 -21.23
N LYS A 205 9.35 11.31 -21.62
CA LYS A 205 9.11 10.76 -22.97
C LYS A 205 7.66 10.31 -23.13
N MET A 206 7.14 9.67 -22.07
CA MET A 206 5.76 9.22 -22.02
C MET A 206 4.93 10.26 -21.27
N LYS A 207 3.87 10.75 -21.93
CA LYS A 207 3.03 11.83 -21.43
C LYS A 207 1.56 11.43 -21.47
N PHE A 208 0.74 12.18 -20.75
CA PHE A 208 -0.70 12.08 -20.91
C PHE A 208 -1.12 12.37 -22.35
N HIS A 209 -2.14 11.69 -22.85
CA HIS A 209 -2.58 11.86 -24.24
C HIS A 209 -2.99 13.32 -24.59
N ASP A 210 -3.60 14.03 -23.66
CA ASP A 210 -3.85 15.47 -23.77
C ASP A 210 -2.75 16.28 -23.05
N LYS A 211 -1.68 16.54 -23.77
CA LYS A 211 -0.49 17.25 -23.26
C LYS A 211 -0.78 18.63 -22.68
N LYS A 212 -1.91 19.26 -23.04
CA LYS A 212 -2.29 20.59 -22.52
C LYS A 212 -2.77 20.52 -21.07
N ARG A 213 -3.21 19.36 -20.63
CA ARG A 213 -3.68 19.13 -19.26
C ARG A 213 -2.58 18.66 -18.32
N GLU A 214 -1.45 18.19 -18.86
CA GLU A 214 -0.33 17.71 -18.06
C GLU A 214 0.50 18.86 -17.50
N ASN A 215 0.72 18.86 -16.20
CA ASN A 215 1.69 19.73 -15.55
C ASN A 215 3.00 18.95 -15.39
N ILE A 216 3.99 19.30 -16.21
CA ILE A 216 5.27 18.59 -16.27
C ILE A 216 6.01 18.60 -14.93
N ASN A 217 5.93 19.68 -14.14
CA ASN A 217 6.58 19.73 -12.84
C ASN A 217 5.89 18.78 -11.83
N MET A 218 4.56 18.68 -11.88
CA MET A 218 3.85 17.67 -11.07
C MET A 218 4.18 16.25 -11.53
N THR A 219 4.30 16.00 -12.84
CA THR A 219 4.74 14.70 -13.36
C THR A 219 6.13 14.37 -12.84
N ARG A 220 7.11 15.28 -12.96
CA ARG A 220 8.47 15.09 -12.46
C ARG A 220 8.52 14.75 -10.96
N ALA A 221 7.77 15.52 -10.16
CA ALA A 221 7.69 15.29 -8.72
C ALA A 221 7.06 13.93 -8.40
N ALA A 222 5.97 13.56 -9.08
CA ALA A 222 5.34 12.24 -8.90
C ALA A 222 6.30 11.08 -9.25
N LEU A 223 7.05 11.18 -10.36
CA LEU A 223 8.04 10.18 -10.75
C LEU A 223 9.16 10.04 -9.71
N ALA A 224 9.67 11.17 -9.19
CA ALA A 224 10.67 11.17 -8.14
C ALA A 224 10.16 10.53 -6.83
N MET A 225 8.91 10.83 -6.47
CA MET A 225 8.27 10.23 -5.28
C MET A 225 8.06 8.72 -5.45
N VAL A 226 7.73 8.26 -6.65
CA VAL A 226 7.59 6.81 -6.93
C VAL A 226 8.93 6.10 -6.85
N GLU A 227 10.03 6.69 -7.33
CA GLU A 227 11.37 6.12 -7.16
C GLU A 227 11.81 6.07 -5.70
N ASN A 228 11.42 7.07 -4.88
CA ASN A 228 11.63 7.00 -3.43
C ASN A 228 10.80 5.87 -2.78
N ILE A 229 9.53 5.69 -3.20
CA ILE A 229 8.72 4.54 -2.75
C ILE A 229 9.42 3.23 -3.10
N ASP A 230 9.87 3.08 -4.35
CA ASP A 230 10.57 1.88 -4.81
C ASP A 230 11.81 1.58 -3.97
N TRP A 231 12.62 2.60 -3.68
CA TRP A 231 13.79 2.46 -2.82
C TRP A 231 13.40 2.00 -1.40
N ASN A 232 12.34 2.55 -0.83
CA ASN A 232 11.84 2.16 0.49
C ASN A 232 11.27 0.74 0.52
N VAL A 233 10.58 0.32 -0.54
CA VAL A 233 10.19 -1.09 -0.74
C VAL A 233 11.41 -1.99 -0.74
N GLY A 234 12.46 -1.61 -1.49
CA GLY A 234 13.74 -2.33 -1.52
C GLY A 234 14.38 -2.49 -0.14
N ARG A 235 14.31 -1.47 0.72
CA ARG A 235 14.84 -1.53 2.11
C ARG A 235 14.14 -2.60 2.94
N ILE A 236 12.81 -2.71 2.84
CA ILE A 236 12.05 -3.75 3.54
C ILE A 236 12.35 -5.13 2.94
N LEU A 237 12.39 -5.27 1.60
CA LEU A 237 12.76 -6.55 0.97
C LEU A 237 14.15 -7.01 1.39
N THR A 238 15.14 -6.11 1.42
CA THR A 238 16.49 -6.40 1.92
C THR A 238 16.48 -6.82 3.39
N THR A 239 15.67 -6.16 4.22
CA THR A 239 15.53 -6.54 5.65
C THR A 239 14.97 -7.95 5.79
N LEU A 240 13.96 -8.32 5.00
CA LEU A 240 13.42 -9.70 5.01
C LEU A 240 14.47 -10.72 4.56
N GLU A 241 15.31 -10.39 3.58
CA GLU A 241 16.41 -11.25 3.14
C GLU A 241 17.49 -11.40 4.21
N GLU A 242 17.95 -10.30 4.82
CA GLU A 242 18.96 -10.30 5.90
C GLU A 242 18.50 -11.08 7.14
N LEU A 243 17.20 -11.12 7.40
CA LEU A 243 16.59 -11.88 8.51
C LEU A 243 16.21 -13.31 8.13
N GLU A 244 16.49 -13.75 6.88
CA GLU A 244 16.11 -15.06 6.35
C GLU A 244 14.59 -15.32 6.35
N LEU A 245 13.76 -14.27 6.27
CA LEU A 245 12.30 -14.31 6.31
C LEU A 245 11.63 -14.33 4.93
N THR A 246 12.37 -14.14 3.84
CA THR A 246 11.82 -14.00 2.49
C THR A 246 10.94 -15.19 2.09
N GLY A 247 11.36 -16.41 2.43
CA GLY A 247 10.62 -17.65 2.13
C GLY A 247 9.31 -17.80 2.89
N ASP A 248 9.22 -17.18 4.05
CA ASP A 248 8.10 -17.27 4.99
C ASP A 248 7.24 -15.97 5.02
N THR A 249 7.38 -15.12 4.02
CA THR A 249 6.68 -13.83 3.98
C THR A 249 5.92 -13.64 2.67
N ILE A 250 4.62 -13.35 2.79
CA ILE A 250 3.78 -12.85 1.70
C ILE A 250 4.03 -11.35 1.60
N VAL A 251 4.48 -10.88 0.43
CA VAL A 251 4.66 -9.44 0.16
C VAL A 251 3.75 -9.04 -0.99
N LEU A 252 2.95 -8.00 -0.80
CA LEU A 252 2.12 -7.45 -1.87
C LEU A 252 2.20 -5.92 -1.93
N PHE A 253 1.99 -5.40 -3.15
CA PHE A 253 2.03 -3.97 -3.45
C PHE A 253 0.85 -3.60 -4.34
N PHE A 254 0.12 -2.52 -3.98
CA PHE A 254 -0.92 -1.92 -4.81
C PHE A 254 -1.14 -0.44 -4.47
N SER A 255 -1.98 0.26 -5.25
CA SER A 255 -2.36 1.66 -5.01
C SER A 255 -3.84 1.80 -4.68
N ASP A 256 -4.20 2.85 -3.96
CA ASP A 256 -5.59 3.06 -3.50
C ASP A 256 -6.51 3.69 -4.55
N ASN A 257 -5.99 4.33 -5.59
CA ASN A 257 -6.73 4.85 -6.74
C ASN A 257 -5.78 5.24 -7.87
N GLY A 258 -6.32 5.67 -8.99
CA GLY A 258 -5.52 6.19 -10.10
C GLY A 258 -4.77 7.48 -9.77
N PRO A 259 -3.90 7.97 -10.69
CA PRO A 259 -3.00 9.10 -10.44
C PRO A 259 -3.77 10.40 -10.15
N ASN A 260 -3.28 11.20 -9.21
CA ASN A 260 -3.90 12.49 -8.86
C ASN A 260 -3.64 13.59 -9.90
N SER A 261 -2.62 13.46 -10.74
CA SER A 261 -2.31 14.42 -11.82
C SER A 261 -2.51 13.78 -13.19
N TYR A 262 -2.62 14.62 -14.22
CA TYR A 262 -2.55 14.16 -15.59
C TYR A 262 -1.10 13.84 -15.93
N ARG A 263 -0.78 12.56 -16.01
CA ARG A 263 0.51 12.02 -16.45
C ARG A 263 0.27 10.72 -17.21
N TRP A 264 1.28 10.16 -17.84
CA TRP A 264 1.12 8.89 -18.53
C TRP A 264 0.62 7.80 -17.57
N ASN A 265 -0.43 7.11 -18.00
CA ASN A 265 -1.05 6.02 -17.23
C ASN A 265 -1.52 4.91 -18.17
N GLY A 266 -0.58 4.31 -18.95
CA GLY A 266 -0.90 3.22 -19.89
C GLY A 266 -1.83 3.63 -21.05
N GLY A 267 -1.97 4.93 -21.33
CA GLY A 267 -2.94 5.42 -22.33
C GLY A 267 -4.40 5.39 -21.88
N MET A 268 -4.69 4.96 -20.67
CA MET A 268 -6.04 4.87 -20.11
C MET A 268 -6.67 6.23 -19.92
N LYS A 269 -8.00 6.29 -20.12
CA LYS A 269 -8.81 7.46 -19.80
C LYS A 269 -9.01 7.56 -18.28
N GLY A 270 -9.09 8.79 -17.78
CA GLY A 270 -9.38 9.07 -16.37
C GLY A 270 -8.15 9.18 -15.48
N ARG A 271 -8.43 9.44 -14.22
CA ARG A 271 -7.49 9.60 -13.12
C ARG A 271 -8.27 9.54 -11.80
N LYS A 272 -7.62 9.75 -10.65
CA LYS A 272 -8.29 9.88 -9.34
C LYS A 272 -9.61 10.66 -9.42
N GLY A 273 -10.65 10.13 -8.81
CA GLY A 273 -11.99 10.73 -8.76
C GLY A 273 -12.84 10.48 -10.01
N THR A 274 -12.37 9.69 -10.98
CA THR A 274 -13.15 9.27 -12.15
C THR A 274 -13.38 7.76 -12.13
N ILE A 275 -14.53 7.33 -12.68
CA ILE A 275 -14.88 5.92 -12.83
C ILE A 275 -14.36 5.30 -14.13
N ASP A 276 -13.53 6.05 -14.87
CA ASP A 276 -12.84 5.54 -16.04
C ASP A 276 -11.68 4.62 -15.62
N GLU A 277 -11.20 3.79 -16.53
CA GLU A 277 -10.13 2.79 -16.33
C GLU A 277 -8.92 3.35 -15.58
N GLY A 278 -8.42 4.53 -16.00
CA GLY A 278 -7.26 5.16 -15.37
C GLY A 278 -7.51 5.71 -13.96
N GLY A 279 -8.76 5.74 -13.49
CA GLY A 279 -9.11 6.11 -12.11
C GLY A 279 -9.25 4.91 -11.18
N LEU A 280 -9.54 3.72 -11.74
CA LEU A 280 -9.90 2.51 -10.99
C LEU A 280 -8.86 1.41 -11.07
N ARG A 281 -8.10 1.29 -12.17
CA ARG A 281 -7.09 0.25 -12.33
C ARG A 281 -5.84 0.60 -11.53
N SER A 282 -5.48 -0.28 -10.62
CA SER A 282 -4.29 -0.19 -9.78
C SER A 282 -3.21 -1.16 -10.25
N PRO A 283 -1.91 -0.83 -10.13
CA PRO A 283 -0.89 -1.87 -10.20
C PRO A 283 -1.12 -2.85 -9.05
N PHE A 284 -0.85 -4.13 -9.27
CA PHE A 284 -0.87 -5.14 -8.21
C PHE A 284 0.15 -6.23 -8.48
N VAL A 285 1.05 -6.40 -7.54
CA VAL A 285 2.03 -7.50 -7.54
C VAL A 285 2.06 -8.18 -6.18
N ILE A 286 2.24 -9.49 -6.18
CA ILE A 286 2.33 -10.32 -4.97
C ILE A 286 3.41 -11.38 -5.14
N GLN A 287 4.22 -11.60 -4.09
CA GLN A 287 5.14 -12.72 -4.03
C GLN A 287 5.00 -13.49 -2.71
N TRP A 288 5.21 -14.76 -2.79
CA TRP A 288 5.50 -15.68 -1.69
C TRP A 288 6.34 -16.83 -2.26
N PRO A 289 7.65 -16.80 -2.08
CA PRO A 289 8.54 -17.79 -2.69
C PRO A 289 8.15 -19.22 -2.37
N ASN A 290 8.20 -20.09 -3.38
CA ASN A 290 7.79 -21.50 -3.35
C ASN A 290 6.27 -21.77 -3.21
N HIS A 291 5.44 -20.77 -3.03
CA HIS A 291 3.98 -20.90 -2.90
C HIS A 291 3.22 -20.22 -4.04
N ILE A 292 3.66 -19.03 -4.45
CA ILE A 292 3.09 -18.28 -5.59
C ILE A 292 3.99 -18.46 -6.81
N THR A 293 3.37 -18.71 -7.97
CA THR A 293 4.08 -18.97 -9.23
C THR A 293 4.87 -17.73 -9.66
N LYS A 294 6.18 -17.90 -9.82
CA LYS A 294 7.10 -16.85 -10.25
C LYS A 294 6.83 -16.40 -11.69
N GLY A 295 6.82 -15.08 -11.92
CA GLY A 295 6.68 -14.46 -13.25
C GLY A 295 5.35 -14.74 -13.92
N ASN A 296 4.32 -15.05 -13.13
CA ASN A 296 2.98 -15.30 -13.64
C ASN A 296 2.16 -14.01 -13.77
N THR A 297 1.22 -13.99 -14.70
CA THR A 297 0.23 -12.92 -14.85
C THR A 297 -1.17 -13.51 -14.79
N VAL A 298 -2.01 -12.94 -13.93
CA VAL A 298 -3.42 -13.30 -13.79
C VAL A 298 -4.26 -12.21 -14.46
N GLU A 299 -5.05 -12.60 -15.44
CA GLU A 299 -5.90 -11.69 -16.23
C GLU A 299 -7.36 -11.63 -15.76
N THR A 300 -7.74 -12.43 -14.76
CA THR A 300 -9.07 -12.34 -14.15
C THR A 300 -9.23 -11.00 -13.42
N VAL A 301 -10.46 -10.49 -13.40
CA VAL A 301 -10.79 -9.27 -12.66
C VAL A 301 -10.75 -9.55 -11.16
N ASN A 302 -9.99 -8.75 -10.45
CA ASN A 302 -9.84 -8.80 -8.99
C ASN A 302 -9.98 -7.39 -8.40
N SER A 303 -10.27 -7.29 -7.12
CA SER A 303 -10.44 -6.00 -6.45
C SER A 303 -10.03 -6.02 -4.98
N GLY A 304 -10.07 -4.85 -4.33
CA GLY A 304 -9.69 -4.72 -2.93
C GLY A 304 -10.46 -5.64 -1.97
N ILE A 305 -11.72 -5.96 -2.27
CA ILE A 305 -12.55 -6.85 -1.43
C ILE A 305 -12.07 -8.31 -1.41
N ASP A 306 -11.30 -8.71 -2.41
CA ASP A 306 -10.79 -10.09 -2.50
C ASP A 306 -9.58 -10.32 -1.57
N LEU A 307 -8.95 -9.25 -1.08
CA LEU A 307 -7.68 -9.36 -0.35
C LEU A 307 -7.83 -9.97 1.04
N LEU A 308 -8.87 -9.61 1.82
CA LEU A 308 -9.07 -10.19 3.14
C LEU A 308 -9.26 -11.72 3.07
N PRO A 309 -10.22 -12.26 2.28
CA PRO A 309 -10.38 -13.72 2.20
C PRO A 309 -9.15 -14.42 1.61
N THR A 310 -8.49 -13.83 0.61
CA THR A 310 -7.29 -14.40 0.00
C THR A 310 -6.14 -14.49 1.01
N LEU A 311 -5.86 -13.40 1.74
CA LEU A 311 -4.76 -13.40 2.72
C LEU A 311 -5.05 -14.31 3.91
N ALA A 312 -6.32 -14.40 4.36
CA ALA A 312 -6.72 -15.34 5.40
C ALA A 312 -6.48 -16.79 4.94
N GLU A 313 -6.89 -17.15 3.71
CA GLU A 313 -6.67 -18.48 3.13
C GLU A 313 -5.18 -18.80 3.01
N LEU A 314 -4.38 -17.86 2.45
CA LEU A 314 -2.93 -18.05 2.32
C LEU A 314 -2.23 -18.17 3.67
N ALA A 315 -2.74 -17.53 4.72
CA ALA A 315 -2.23 -17.62 6.09
C ALA A 315 -2.75 -18.85 6.87
N GLY A 316 -3.58 -19.69 6.25
CA GLY A 316 -4.19 -20.86 6.90
C GLY A 316 -5.23 -20.48 7.97
N ILE A 317 -5.80 -19.28 7.91
CA ILE A 317 -6.81 -18.78 8.85
C ILE A 317 -8.20 -19.19 8.36
N ASP A 318 -8.96 -19.90 9.19
CA ASP A 318 -10.39 -20.13 8.97
C ASP A 318 -11.16 -18.82 9.20
N LEU A 319 -11.48 -18.14 8.11
CA LEU A 319 -12.11 -16.82 8.17
C LEU A 319 -13.51 -16.87 8.78
N ASP A 320 -14.31 -17.92 8.53
CA ASP A 320 -15.66 -18.05 9.07
C ASP A 320 -15.62 -18.22 10.59
N ALA A 321 -14.68 -19.04 11.09
CA ALA A 321 -14.45 -19.19 12.52
C ALA A 321 -13.96 -17.86 13.14
N ALA A 322 -12.94 -17.23 12.55
CA ALA A 322 -12.38 -15.97 13.04
C ALA A 322 -13.42 -14.85 13.11
N LEU A 323 -14.29 -14.70 12.10
CA LEU A 323 -15.37 -13.68 12.09
C LEU A 323 -16.47 -13.95 13.13
N THR A 324 -16.52 -15.15 13.69
CA THR A 324 -17.50 -15.52 14.73
C THR A 324 -16.95 -15.28 16.14
N GLU A 325 -15.64 -15.30 16.31
CA GLU A 325 -14.95 -15.17 17.60
C GLU A 325 -14.63 -13.72 17.98
N ILE A 326 -14.53 -12.82 16.98
CA ILE A 326 -14.25 -11.38 17.15
C ILE A 326 -15.56 -10.61 17.40
#